data_652e78ae512e277dbf2ae6596c81deee
#
_entry.id   652e78ae512e277dbf2ae6596c81deee
#
_cell.length_a   1.000
_cell.length_b   1.000
_cell.length_c   1.000
_cell.angle_alpha   90.00
_cell.angle_beta   90.00
_cell.angle_gamma   90.00
#
_symmetry.space_group_name_H-M   'P 1'
#
loop_
_entity.id
_entity.type
_entity.pdbx_description
1 polymer ?
#
loop_
_entity_poly.entity_id
_entity_poly.type
_entity_poly.pdbx_seq_one_letter_code
_entity_poly.pdbx_strand_id
1 'polypeptide(L)'
;EILRCLVGSEMCIRDRDKSLDFAIRIVRLYKHISETNNEYILSKQLLKSGTSIGANVREAIGGQSKEDFIAKMHIALKEAYETEYWLELLYSTDYLAENEFKSIFTDCRELTNILASILKTMKETK
;
A
#
# COMPACT_ATOMS: atom_id res chain seq x y z
N GLU A 1 -8.47 -21.42 -4.18
CA GLU A 1 -8.20 -22.56 -3.32
C GLU A 1 -6.70 -22.76 -3.12
N ILE A 2 -5.98 -22.87 -4.23
CA ILE A 2 -4.53 -22.98 -4.19
C ILE A 2 -3.92 -21.80 -3.45
N LEU A 3 -4.43 -20.61 -3.70
CA LEU A 3 -3.91 -19.40 -3.07
C LEU A 3 -4.07 -19.44 -1.56
N ARG A 4 -5.20 -19.96 -1.08
CA ARG A 4 -5.43 -20.08 0.35
C ARG A 4 -4.46 -21.05 1.00
N CYS A 5 -4.16 -22.14 0.32
CA CYS A 5 -3.24 -23.13 0.84
C CYS A 5 -1.82 -22.60 0.90
N LEU A 6 -1.43 -21.77 -0.09
CA LEU A 6 -0.04 -21.31 -0.22
C LEU A 6 0.28 -20.14 0.69
N VAL A 7 -0.65 -19.20 0.88
CA VAL A 7 -0.36 -18.00 1.66
C VAL A 7 -1.24 -17.86 2.91
N GLY A 8 -2.23 -18.73 3.05
CA GLY A 8 -3.14 -18.68 4.18
C GLY A 8 -4.19 -17.60 4.04
N SER A 9 -5.45 -17.96 4.26
CA SER A 9 -6.55 -17.01 4.12
C SER A 9 -6.46 -15.89 5.17
N GLU A 10 -5.97 -16.22 6.38
CA GLU A 10 -5.81 -15.23 7.45
C GLU A 10 -4.80 -14.16 7.07
N MET A 11 -3.68 -14.56 6.47
CA MET A 11 -2.65 -13.62 6.04
C MET A 11 -3.19 -12.68 4.97
N CYS A 12 -3.93 -13.20 4.00
CA CYS A 12 -4.52 -12.39 2.93
C CYS A 12 -5.58 -11.42 3.48
N ILE A 13 -6.39 -11.88 4.42
CA ILE A 13 -7.42 -11.04 5.04
C ILE A 13 -6.76 -9.91 5.84
N ARG A 14 -5.72 -10.21 6.61
CA ARG A 14 -4.99 -9.20 7.37
C ARG A 14 -4.38 -8.15 6.47
N ASP A 15 -3.78 -8.60 5.36
CA ASP A 15 -3.16 -7.67 4.41
C ASP A 15 -4.21 -6.80 3.74
N ARG A 16 -5.37 -7.38 3.40
CA ARG A 16 -6.48 -6.62 2.84
C ARG A 16 -6.95 -5.54 3.82
N ASP A 17 -7.11 -5.91 5.09
CA ASP A 17 -7.59 -4.98 6.10
C ASP A 17 -6.57 -3.89 6.40
N LYS A 18 -5.29 -4.26 6.50
CA LYS A 18 -4.22 -3.28 6.73
C LYS A 18 -4.11 -2.30 5.57
N SER A 19 -4.24 -2.78 4.34
CA SER A 19 -4.13 -1.90 3.18
C SER A 19 -5.33 -0.97 3.08
N LEU A 20 -6.51 -1.40 3.51
CA LEU A 20 -7.67 -0.52 3.57
C LEU A 20 -7.48 0.55 4.66
N ASP A 21 -7.04 0.15 5.85
CA ASP A 21 -6.78 1.09 6.93
C ASP A 21 -5.75 2.13 6.50
N PHE A 22 -4.71 1.70 5.82
CA PHE A 22 -3.68 2.60 5.31
C PHE A 22 -4.28 3.57 4.28
N ALA A 23 -5.12 3.07 3.37
CA ALA A 23 -5.77 3.92 2.37
C ALA A 23 -6.63 5.00 3.03
N ILE A 24 -7.32 4.65 4.12
CA ILE A 24 -8.11 5.61 4.87
C ILE A 24 -7.23 6.72 5.43
N ARG A 25 -6.06 6.35 5.99
CA ARG A 25 -5.11 7.36 6.49
C ARG A 25 -4.63 8.27 5.35
N ILE A 26 -4.36 7.67 4.20
CA ILE A 26 -3.90 8.44 3.03
C ILE A 26 -4.94 9.44 2.57
N VAL A 27 -6.21 9.04 2.51
CA VAL A 27 -7.30 9.94 2.12
C VAL A 27 -7.40 11.10 3.10
N ARG A 28 -7.32 10.81 4.40
CA ARG A 28 -7.38 11.85 5.44
C ARG A 28 -6.19 12.80 5.32
N LEU A 29 -5.02 12.26 5.07
CA LEU A 29 -3.81 13.08 4.90
C LEU A 29 -3.93 13.95 3.66
N TYR A 30 -4.43 13.39 2.57
CA TYR A 30 -4.67 14.15 1.34
C TYR A 30 -5.58 15.35 1.61
N LYS A 31 -6.70 15.12 2.30
CA LYS A 31 -7.62 16.20 2.64
C LYS A 31 -6.95 17.28 3.47
N HIS A 32 -6.17 16.86 4.46
CA HIS A 32 -5.48 17.81 5.34
C HIS A 32 -4.50 18.68 4.55
N ILE A 33 -3.64 18.04 3.74
CA ILE A 33 -2.64 18.79 2.97
C ILE A 33 -3.28 19.71 1.94
N SER A 34 -4.27 19.20 1.20
CA SER A 34 -4.88 20.00 0.14
C SER A 34 -5.67 21.18 0.71
N GLU A 35 -6.36 20.97 1.84
CA GLU A 35 -7.19 22.03 2.42
C GLU A 35 -6.38 23.03 3.24
N THR A 36 -5.34 22.55 3.94
CA THR A 36 -4.54 23.42 4.81
C THR A 36 -3.44 24.15 4.04
N ASN A 37 -2.80 23.47 3.12
CA ASN A 37 -1.62 24.00 2.40
C ASN A 37 -1.93 24.39 0.97
N ASN A 38 -3.15 24.15 0.49
CA ASN A 38 -3.53 24.37 -0.90
C ASN A 38 -2.59 23.67 -1.87
N GLU A 39 -2.08 22.51 -1.47
CA GLU A 39 -1.19 21.72 -2.29
C GLU A 39 -1.99 20.54 -2.86
N TYR A 40 -2.14 20.49 -4.19
CA TYR A 40 -2.99 19.51 -4.85
C TYR A 40 -2.23 18.59 -5.80
N ILE A 41 -1.02 18.95 -6.17
CA ILE A 41 -0.28 18.20 -7.19
C ILE A 41 0.41 17.00 -6.59
N LEU A 42 1.27 17.22 -5.60
CA LEU A 42 1.99 16.14 -4.94
C LEU A 42 1.05 15.28 -4.11
N SER A 43 0.11 15.93 -3.43
CA SER A 43 -0.84 15.20 -2.60
C SER A 43 -1.74 14.29 -3.41
N LYS A 44 -2.07 14.65 -4.65
CA LYS A 44 -2.85 13.77 -5.53
C LYS A 44 -2.05 12.55 -5.95
N GLN A 45 -0.76 12.70 -6.17
CA GLN A 45 0.10 11.55 -6.48
C GLN A 45 0.12 10.58 -5.29
N LEU A 46 0.24 11.13 -4.08
CA LEU A 46 0.19 10.33 -2.86
C LEU A 46 -1.16 9.61 -2.74
N LEU A 47 -2.25 10.34 -2.97
CA LEU A 47 -3.59 9.77 -2.91
C LEU A 47 -3.72 8.59 -3.86
N LYS A 48 -3.28 8.78 -5.09
CA LYS A 48 -3.39 7.76 -6.13
C LYS A 48 -2.59 6.51 -5.77
N SER A 49 -1.31 6.67 -5.43
CA SER A 49 -0.48 5.50 -5.13
C SER A 49 -0.90 4.83 -3.83
N GLY A 50 -1.19 5.61 -2.80
CA GLY A 50 -1.53 5.06 -1.49
C GLY A 50 -2.84 4.29 -1.47
N THR A 51 -3.81 4.68 -2.29
CA THR A 51 -5.08 3.95 -2.38
C THR A 51 -5.00 2.79 -3.35
N SER A 52 -4.07 2.83 -4.31
CA SER A 52 -3.88 1.74 -5.28
C SER A 52 -3.34 0.47 -4.63
N ILE A 53 -2.62 0.60 -3.51
CA ILE A 53 -2.10 -0.58 -2.81
C ILE A 53 -3.25 -1.52 -2.44
N GLY A 54 -4.23 -1.00 -1.71
CA GLY A 54 -5.36 -1.79 -1.27
C GLY A 54 -6.24 -2.28 -2.40
N ALA A 55 -6.42 -1.45 -3.43
CA ALA A 55 -7.21 -1.85 -4.59
C ALA A 55 -6.60 -3.07 -5.27
N ASN A 56 -5.28 -3.08 -5.43
CA ASN A 56 -4.60 -4.20 -6.08
C ASN A 56 -4.55 -5.44 -5.20
N VAL A 57 -4.40 -5.25 -3.88
CA VAL A 57 -4.45 -6.38 -2.96
C VAL A 57 -5.82 -7.06 -3.05
N ARG A 58 -6.89 -6.28 -3.07
CA ARG A 58 -8.24 -6.81 -3.15
C ARG A 58 -8.48 -7.56 -4.47
N GLU A 59 -7.97 -7.00 -5.56
CA GLU A 59 -8.07 -7.67 -6.87
C GLU A 59 -7.24 -8.96 -6.91
N ALA A 60 -6.09 -8.96 -6.24
CA ALA A 60 -5.25 -10.16 -6.16
C ALA A 60 -6.00 -11.29 -5.45
N ILE A 61 -6.61 -10.97 -4.31
CA ILE A 61 -7.35 -11.97 -3.52
C ILE A 61 -8.52 -12.52 -4.31
N GLY A 62 -9.19 -11.69 -5.11
CA GLY A 62 -10.30 -12.10 -5.96
C GLY A 62 -9.88 -12.73 -7.28
N GLY A 63 -8.57 -12.86 -7.52
CA GLY A 63 -8.05 -13.38 -8.76
C GLY A 63 -8.33 -14.85 -8.96
N GLN A 64 -8.25 -15.30 -10.21
CA GLN A 64 -8.63 -16.65 -10.57
C GLN A 64 -7.45 -17.60 -10.74
N SER A 65 -6.23 -17.09 -10.74
CA SER A 65 -5.05 -17.91 -10.95
C SER A 65 -3.90 -17.42 -10.08
N LYS A 66 -2.91 -18.29 -9.90
CA LYS A 66 -1.69 -17.94 -9.18
C LYS A 66 -0.95 -16.81 -9.90
N GLU A 67 -0.89 -16.89 -11.23
CA GLU A 67 -0.23 -15.85 -12.03
C GLU A 67 -0.91 -14.50 -11.86
N ASP A 68 -2.24 -14.49 -11.85
CA ASP A 68 -2.99 -13.26 -11.65
C ASP A 68 -2.76 -12.68 -10.26
N PHE A 69 -2.76 -13.54 -9.25
CA PHE A 69 -2.47 -13.13 -7.88
C PHE A 69 -1.10 -12.47 -7.78
N ILE A 70 -0.07 -13.14 -8.33
CA ILE A 70 1.30 -12.63 -8.29
C ILE A 70 1.40 -11.29 -9.02
N ALA A 71 0.78 -11.19 -10.20
CA ALA A 71 0.81 -9.96 -10.98
C ALA A 71 0.21 -8.79 -10.21
N LYS A 72 -0.94 -8.99 -9.59
CA LYS A 72 -1.61 -7.93 -8.84
C LYS A 72 -0.84 -7.55 -7.58
N MET A 73 -0.27 -8.53 -6.89
CA MET A 73 0.53 -8.25 -5.70
C MET A 73 1.82 -7.51 -6.04
N HIS A 74 2.40 -7.77 -7.22
CA HIS A 74 3.56 -7.01 -7.68
C HIS A 74 3.19 -5.55 -7.93
N ILE A 75 2.01 -5.30 -8.52
CA ILE A 75 1.56 -3.93 -8.72
C ILE A 75 1.35 -3.24 -7.38
N ALA A 76 0.75 -3.94 -6.42
CA ALA A 76 0.56 -3.39 -5.08
C ALA A 76 1.88 -3.02 -4.43
N LEU A 77 2.90 -3.89 -4.54
CA LEU A 77 4.22 -3.62 -3.98
C LEU A 77 4.86 -2.41 -4.64
N LYS A 78 4.76 -2.31 -5.96
CA LYS A 78 5.27 -1.17 -6.70
C LYS A 78 4.61 0.14 -6.24
N GLU A 79 3.30 0.11 -6.04
CA GLU A 79 2.57 1.28 -5.57
C GLU A 79 2.98 1.64 -4.13
N ALA A 80 3.29 0.64 -3.31
CA ALA A 80 3.77 0.90 -1.95
C ALA A 80 5.12 1.61 -1.96
N TYR A 81 6.03 1.20 -2.83
CA TYR A 81 7.31 1.89 -2.99
C TYR A 81 7.10 3.33 -3.48
N GLU A 82 6.19 3.53 -4.42
CA GLU A 82 5.90 4.88 -4.91
C GLU A 82 5.31 5.74 -3.79
N THR A 83 4.47 5.16 -2.95
CA THR A 83 3.89 5.86 -1.82
C THR A 83 4.97 6.31 -0.83
N GLU A 84 5.97 5.47 -0.57
CA GLU A 84 7.11 5.85 0.27
C GLU A 84 7.81 7.07 -0.29
N TYR A 85 8.01 7.10 -1.60
CA TYR A 85 8.64 8.23 -2.26
C TYR A 85 7.85 9.53 -2.04
N TRP A 86 6.54 9.50 -2.25
CA TRP A 86 5.72 10.70 -2.09
C TRP A 86 5.68 11.17 -0.64
N LEU A 87 5.66 10.23 0.32
CA LEU A 87 5.70 10.58 1.73
C LEU A 87 7.02 11.27 2.09
N GLU A 88 8.13 10.73 1.62
CA GLU A 88 9.44 11.34 1.86
C GLU A 88 9.53 12.73 1.24
N LEU A 89 9.03 12.87 0.02
CA LEU A 89 9.07 14.16 -0.66
C LEU A 89 8.22 15.20 0.05
N LEU A 90 7.03 14.83 0.50
CA LEU A 90 6.15 15.75 1.23
C LEU A 90 6.75 16.14 2.57
N TYR A 91 7.40 15.19 3.26
CA TYR A 91 8.09 15.51 4.50
C TYR A 91 9.28 16.43 4.26
N SER A 92 10.08 16.16 3.24
CA SER A 92 11.28 16.95 2.94
C SER A 92 10.95 18.36 2.47
N THR A 93 9.74 18.60 2.00
CA THR A 93 9.28 19.90 1.55
C THR A 93 8.33 20.57 2.54
N ASP A 94 8.30 20.07 3.76
CA ASP A 94 7.63 20.70 4.90
C ASP A 94 6.09 20.63 4.88
N TYR A 95 5.51 19.68 4.14
CA TYR A 95 4.08 19.46 4.16
C TYR A 95 3.63 18.47 5.24
N LEU A 96 4.59 17.76 5.85
CA LEU A 96 4.32 16.78 6.90
C LEU A 96 5.20 17.07 8.10
N ALA A 97 4.61 17.05 9.30
CA ALA A 97 5.38 17.11 10.53
C ALA A 97 6.13 15.79 10.75
N GLU A 98 7.24 15.84 11.47
CA GLU A 98 8.10 14.67 11.65
C GLU A 98 7.37 13.49 12.29
N ASN A 99 6.59 13.73 13.34
CA ASN A 99 5.89 12.65 14.02
C ASN A 99 4.81 12.03 13.13
N GLU A 100 4.13 12.85 12.34
CA GLU A 100 3.13 12.39 11.39
C GLU A 100 3.77 11.55 10.30
N PHE A 101 4.88 12.04 9.76
CA PHE A 101 5.63 11.32 8.73
C PHE A 101 6.09 9.96 9.24
N LYS A 102 6.71 9.92 10.43
CA LYS A 102 7.22 8.67 10.98
C LYS A 102 6.11 7.64 11.16
N SER A 103 4.96 8.09 11.63
CA SER A 103 3.83 7.20 11.87
C SER A 103 3.31 6.58 10.57
N ILE A 104 3.01 7.41 9.58
CA ILE A 104 2.42 6.89 8.34
C ILE A 104 3.46 6.16 7.48
N PHE A 105 4.71 6.59 7.53
CA PHE A 105 5.78 5.92 6.80
C PHE A 105 6.01 4.51 7.35
N THR A 106 5.95 4.36 8.68
CA THR A 106 6.06 3.05 9.32
C THR A 106 4.95 2.11 8.84
N ASP A 107 3.72 2.62 8.77
CA ASP A 107 2.61 1.81 8.25
C ASP A 107 2.84 1.39 6.81
N CYS A 108 3.37 2.30 6.00
CA CYS A 108 3.67 1.99 4.60
C CYS A 108 4.75 0.91 4.49
N ARG A 109 5.80 1.03 5.32
CA ARG A 109 6.88 0.04 5.33
C ARG A 109 6.38 -1.34 5.77
N GLU A 110 5.46 -1.37 6.72
CA GLU A 110 4.85 -2.65 7.12
C GLU A 110 4.16 -3.31 5.93
N LEU A 111 3.38 -2.54 5.18
CA LEU A 111 2.72 -3.07 3.99
C LEU A 111 3.73 -3.54 2.96
N THR A 112 4.76 -2.74 2.71
CA THR A 112 5.83 -3.12 1.77
C THR A 112 6.44 -4.46 2.16
N ASN A 113 6.75 -4.62 3.44
CA ASN A 113 7.36 -5.84 3.94
C ASN A 113 6.43 -7.05 3.82
N ILE A 114 5.15 -6.86 4.13
CA ILE A 114 4.16 -7.94 4.02
C ILE A 114 4.01 -8.38 2.57
N LEU A 115 3.87 -7.41 1.66
CA LEU A 115 3.70 -7.71 0.25
C LEU A 115 4.93 -8.42 -0.33
N ALA A 116 6.11 -7.94 0.02
CA ALA A 116 7.36 -8.58 -0.43
C ALA A 116 7.46 -10.01 0.10
N SER A 117 7.07 -10.23 1.35
CA SER A 117 7.10 -11.53 1.98
C SER A 117 6.15 -12.52 1.29
N ILE A 118 4.93 -12.07 0.99
CA ILE A 118 3.95 -12.89 0.30
C ILE A 118 4.46 -13.29 -1.08
N LEU A 119 5.02 -12.32 -1.81
CA LEU A 119 5.54 -12.58 -3.15
C LEU A 119 6.70 -13.56 -3.12
N LYS A 120 7.57 -13.45 -2.12
CA LYS A 120 8.68 -14.39 -1.96
C LYS A 120 8.15 -15.81 -1.74
N THR A 121 7.17 -15.95 -0.87
CA THR A 121 6.55 -17.25 -0.59
C THR A 121 5.93 -17.84 -1.85
N MET A 122 5.21 -17.03 -2.61
CA MET A 122 4.56 -17.51 -3.82
C MET A 122 5.56 -17.95 -4.88
N LYS A 123 6.69 -17.27 -4.99
CA LYS A 123 7.73 -17.63 -5.97
C LYS A 123 8.45 -18.91 -5.59
N GLU A 124 8.59 -19.19 -4.31
CA GLU A 124 9.25 -20.39 -3.82
C GLU A 124 8.36 -21.62 -3.91
N THR A 125 7.05 -21.44 -4.09
CA THR A 125 6.09 -22.52 -4.15
C THR A 125 5.77 -22.85 -5.60
N LYS A 126 5.95 -24.09 -5.96
CA LYS A 126 5.71 -24.54 -7.34
C LYS A 126 4.43 -25.33 -7.46
#